data_d55d3699b41019bb830d83bc365d4f11
#
_entry.id   d55d3699b41019bb830d83bc365d4f11
#
_cell.length_a   1.000
_cell.length_b   1.000
_cell.length_c   1.000
_cell.angle_alpha   90.00
_cell.angle_beta   90.00
_cell.angle_gamma   90.00
#
_symmetry.space_group_name_H-M   'P 1'
#
loop_
_entity.id
_entity.type
_entity.pdbx_description
1 polymer ?
#
loop_
_entity_poly.entity_id
_entity_poly.type
_entity_poly.pdbx_seq_one_letter_code
_entity_poly.pdbx_strand_id
1 'polypeptide(L)'
;MIKQWLNYILAYVMWTLNLVIGIWFIIISREFLLDLLGITYVGQNIARGYQVGFIDKVYLIALGLAWLIIMIVMEDDFKKSVKKGTLMRRFTRIAGPEFLLISLTTLGLLTLQGLYSAVWLQWLMLLVELGLAAVCIWYTRSHRKSETDKI
;
A
#
# COMPACT_ATOMS: atom_id res chain seq x y z
N MET A 1 -16.88 7.38 29.34
CA MET A 1 -16.51 8.46 28.39
C MET A 1 -15.07 8.36 27.91
N ILE A 2 -14.06 8.30 28.77
CA ILE A 2 -12.62 8.25 28.38
C ILE A 2 -12.28 7.11 27.40
N LYS A 3 -12.80 5.90 27.64
CA LYS A 3 -12.54 4.70 26.81
C LYS A 3 -13.07 4.83 25.37
N GLN A 4 -14.14 5.57 25.17
CA GLN A 4 -14.68 5.82 23.82
C GLN A 4 -13.79 6.81 23.04
N TRP A 5 -13.34 7.89 23.70
CA TRP A 5 -12.42 8.85 23.12
C TRP A 5 -11.09 8.19 22.68
N LEU A 6 -10.55 7.32 23.52
CA LEU A 6 -9.31 6.59 23.21
C LEU A 6 -9.47 5.71 21.95
N ASN A 7 -10.61 5.03 21.82
CA ASN A 7 -10.87 4.20 20.64
C ASN A 7 -11.03 5.02 19.35
N TYR A 8 -11.58 6.24 19.41
CA TYR A 8 -11.64 7.14 18.25
C TYR A 8 -10.26 7.65 17.87
N ILE A 9 -9.44 8.05 18.85
CA ILE A 9 -8.05 8.46 18.59
C ILE A 9 -7.28 7.30 17.91
N LEU A 10 -7.41 6.09 18.42
CA LEU A 10 -6.78 4.91 17.84
C LEU A 10 -7.25 4.65 16.40
N ALA A 11 -8.54 4.86 16.10
CA ALA A 11 -9.06 4.73 14.74
C ALA A 11 -8.43 5.73 13.77
N TYR A 12 -8.28 6.98 14.17
CA TYR A 12 -7.62 8.00 13.34
C TYR A 12 -6.13 7.71 13.17
N VAL A 13 -5.45 7.23 14.20
CA VAL A 13 -4.03 6.81 14.09
C VAL A 13 -3.90 5.68 13.06
N MET A 14 -4.75 4.65 13.14
CA MET A 14 -4.73 3.54 12.18
C MET A 14 -5.10 3.97 10.76
N TRP A 15 -6.06 4.87 10.61
CA TRP A 15 -6.41 5.45 9.32
C TRP A 15 -5.24 6.25 8.73
N THR A 16 -4.57 7.08 9.55
CA THR A 16 -3.37 7.82 9.13
C THR A 16 -2.23 6.89 8.73
N LEU A 17 -2.03 5.78 9.45
CA LEU A 17 -1.02 4.78 9.07
C LEU A 17 -1.31 4.19 7.68
N ASN A 18 -2.57 3.80 7.38
CA ASN A 18 -2.92 3.34 6.04
C ASN A 18 -2.71 4.43 4.98
N LEU A 19 -3.00 5.70 5.31
CA LEU A 19 -2.73 6.81 4.41
C LEU A 19 -1.24 6.90 4.06
N VAL A 20 -0.36 6.78 5.06
CA VAL A 20 1.10 6.80 4.86
C VAL A 20 1.56 5.60 4.03
N ILE A 21 1.04 4.40 4.30
CA ILE A 21 1.36 3.18 3.53
C ILE A 21 0.96 3.36 2.06
N GLY A 22 -0.21 3.92 1.79
CA GLY A 22 -0.67 4.14 0.42
C GLY A 22 0.11 5.23 -0.31
N ILE A 23 0.52 6.31 0.35
CA ILE A 23 1.43 7.30 -0.25
C ILE A 23 2.76 6.61 -0.61
N TRP A 24 3.28 5.76 0.26
CA TRP A 24 4.48 4.97 0.01
C TRP A 24 4.31 4.07 -1.23
N PHE A 25 3.16 3.41 -1.35
CA PHE A 25 2.81 2.62 -2.53
C PHE A 25 2.81 3.46 -3.81
N ILE A 26 2.23 4.67 -3.79
CA ILE A 26 2.21 5.58 -4.94
C ILE A 26 3.64 5.93 -5.39
N ILE A 27 4.53 6.22 -4.45
CA ILE A 27 5.93 6.57 -4.75
C ILE A 27 6.64 5.39 -5.41
N ILE A 28 6.59 4.20 -4.82
CA ILE A 28 7.26 3.01 -5.35
C ILE A 28 6.68 2.60 -6.71
N SER A 29 5.37 2.65 -6.86
CA SER A 29 4.71 2.29 -8.13
C SER A 29 5.03 3.28 -9.25
N ARG A 30 5.26 4.55 -8.93
CA ARG A 30 5.76 5.54 -9.88
C ARG A 30 7.17 5.22 -10.35
N GLU A 31 8.09 4.89 -9.43
CA GLU A 31 9.45 4.50 -9.79
C GLU A 31 9.44 3.27 -10.69
N PHE A 32 8.64 2.26 -10.36
CA PHE A 32 8.46 1.07 -11.19
C PHE A 32 7.97 1.42 -12.61
N LEU A 33 6.99 2.32 -12.72
CA LEU A 33 6.50 2.78 -14.02
C LEU A 33 7.61 3.48 -14.82
N LEU A 34 8.37 4.37 -14.18
CA LEU A 34 9.44 5.12 -14.85
C LEU A 34 10.57 4.20 -15.34
N ASP A 35 10.96 3.20 -14.54
CA ASP A 35 11.96 2.21 -14.94
C ASP A 35 11.46 1.36 -16.11
N LEU A 36 10.20 0.93 -16.07
CA LEU A 36 9.57 0.18 -17.15
C LEU A 36 9.53 0.99 -18.46
N LEU A 37 9.15 2.26 -18.37
CA LEU A 37 9.16 3.18 -19.53
C LEU A 37 10.60 3.45 -20.01
N GLY A 38 11.57 3.59 -19.09
CA GLY A 38 12.98 3.76 -19.39
C GLY A 38 13.52 2.63 -20.26
N ILE A 39 13.25 1.39 -19.90
CA ILE A 39 13.65 0.20 -20.68
C ILE A 39 13.00 0.19 -22.07
N THR A 40 11.72 0.55 -22.15
CA THR A 40 10.96 0.53 -23.41
C THR A 40 11.40 1.63 -24.37
N TYR A 41 11.92 2.74 -23.84
CA TYR A 41 12.28 3.93 -24.64
C TYR A 41 13.78 4.20 -24.77
N VAL A 42 14.64 3.30 -24.28
CA VAL A 42 16.10 3.42 -24.44
C VAL A 42 16.49 3.58 -25.94
N GLY A 43 17.20 4.65 -26.24
CA GLY A 43 17.74 4.94 -27.58
C GLY A 43 16.85 5.78 -28.50
N GLN A 44 15.79 6.41 -28.00
CA GLN A 44 14.83 7.15 -28.84
C GLN A 44 14.77 8.66 -28.52
N ASN A 45 14.59 9.47 -29.59
CA ASN A 45 14.71 10.94 -29.68
C ASN A 45 13.97 11.74 -28.56
N ILE A 46 14.46 13.01 -28.40
CA ILE A 46 13.99 14.05 -27.45
C ILE A 46 12.45 14.22 -27.40
N ALA A 47 11.74 14.04 -28.51
CA ALA A 47 10.28 14.12 -28.57
C ALA A 47 9.57 13.11 -27.65
N ARG A 48 10.19 11.98 -27.31
CA ARG A 48 9.63 10.95 -26.44
C ARG A 48 9.82 11.22 -24.95
N GLY A 49 10.78 12.05 -24.56
CA GLY A 49 10.90 12.56 -23.20
C GLY A 49 9.63 13.28 -22.74
N TYR A 50 8.97 14.01 -23.63
CA TYR A 50 7.69 14.66 -23.35
C TYR A 50 6.55 13.65 -23.16
N GLN A 51 6.55 12.55 -23.91
CA GLN A 51 5.53 11.49 -23.78
C GLN A 51 5.66 10.77 -22.43
N VAL A 52 6.88 10.42 -22.03
CA VAL A 52 7.13 9.79 -20.71
C VAL A 52 6.70 10.72 -19.59
N GLY A 53 7.05 12.03 -19.68
CA GLY A 53 6.63 13.01 -18.68
C GLY A 53 5.11 13.23 -18.63
N PHE A 54 4.42 13.10 -19.76
CA PHE A 54 2.96 13.16 -19.81
C PHE A 54 2.33 11.92 -19.13
N ILE A 55 2.81 10.73 -19.48
CA ILE A 55 2.33 9.45 -18.90
C ILE A 55 2.54 9.46 -17.38
N ASP A 56 3.72 9.88 -16.89
CA ASP A 56 4.01 10.01 -15.46
C ASP A 56 2.99 10.90 -14.73
N LYS A 57 2.70 12.07 -15.28
CA LYS A 57 1.72 13.01 -14.68
C LYS A 57 0.31 12.44 -14.67
N VAL A 58 -0.13 11.85 -15.78
CA VAL A 58 -1.47 11.22 -15.88
C VAL A 58 -1.58 10.07 -14.88
N TYR A 59 -0.55 9.24 -14.77
CA TYR A 59 -0.49 8.14 -13.81
C TYR A 59 -0.61 8.63 -12.37
N LEU A 60 0.18 9.63 -11.98
CA LEU A 60 0.15 10.21 -10.64
C LEU A 60 -1.21 10.79 -10.29
N ILE A 61 -1.81 11.53 -11.22
CA ILE A 61 -3.15 12.13 -11.01
C ILE A 61 -4.20 11.02 -10.86
N ALA A 62 -4.21 10.03 -11.75
CA ALA A 62 -5.18 8.95 -11.73
C ALA A 62 -5.06 8.11 -10.45
N LEU A 63 -3.83 7.71 -10.08
CA LEU A 63 -3.58 6.90 -8.90
C LEU A 63 -3.84 7.70 -7.61
N GLY A 64 -3.46 8.97 -7.57
CA GLY A 64 -3.70 9.86 -6.43
C GLY A 64 -5.20 10.11 -6.21
N LEU A 65 -5.97 10.33 -7.27
CA LEU A 65 -7.43 10.48 -7.16
C LEU A 65 -8.10 9.18 -6.71
N ALA A 66 -7.73 8.04 -7.29
CA ALA A 66 -8.23 6.74 -6.87
C ALA A 66 -7.93 6.49 -5.39
N TRP A 67 -6.71 6.79 -4.95
CA TRP A 67 -6.30 6.67 -3.55
C TRP A 67 -7.11 7.58 -2.62
N LEU A 68 -7.32 8.84 -2.99
CA LEU A 68 -8.16 9.79 -2.23
C LEU A 68 -9.58 9.27 -2.03
N ILE A 69 -10.21 8.74 -3.07
CA ILE A 69 -11.55 8.16 -2.99
C ILE A 69 -11.56 6.98 -2.01
N ILE A 70 -10.57 6.08 -2.11
CA ILE A 70 -10.44 4.94 -1.22
C ILE A 70 -10.31 5.43 0.23
N MET A 71 -9.50 6.46 0.50
CA MET A 71 -9.27 6.99 1.85
C MET A 71 -10.51 7.60 2.48
N ILE A 72 -11.34 8.30 1.69
CA ILE A 72 -12.62 8.84 2.16
C ILE A 72 -13.57 7.71 2.57
N VAL A 73 -13.67 6.68 1.75
CA VAL A 73 -14.50 5.50 2.05
C VAL A 73 -13.99 4.76 3.29
N MET A 74 -12.67 4.61 3.43
CA MET A 74 -12.05 3.96 4.58
C MET A 74 -12.28 4.72 5.89
N GLU A 75 -12.28 6.06 5.88
CA GLU A 75 -12.53 6.85 7.08
C GLU A 75 -13.86 6.49 7.74
N ASP A 76 -14.93 6.39 6.94
CA ASP A 76 -16.25 6.00 7.44
C ASP A 76 -16.27 4.56 7.97
N ASP A 77 -15.58 3.64 7.30
CA ASP A 77 -15.43 2.25 7.75
C ASP A 77 -14.66 2.13 9.08
N PHE A 78 -13.62 2.93 9.28
CA PHE A 78 -12.88 2.97 10.55
C PHE A 78 -13.75 3.51 11.69
N LYS A 79 -14.51 4.58 11.48
CA LYS A 79 -15.47 5.12 12.46
C LYS A 79 -16.52 4.10 12.88
N LYS A 80 -17.08 3.35 11.92
CA LYS A 80 -18.03 2.27 12.19
C LYS A 80 -17.41 1.11 12.97
N SER A 81 -16.13 0.81 12.71
CA SER A 81 -15.39 -0.28 13.35
C SER A 81 -15.08 -0.01 14.82
N VAL A 82 -14.94 1.26 15.23
CA VAL A 82 -14.80 1.66 16.64
C VAL A 82 -16.00 1.21 17.44
N LYS A 83 -17.22 1.46 16.93
CA LYS A 83 -18.47 1.10 17.61
C LYS A 83 -18.64 -0.42 17.75
N LYS A 84 -18.07 -1.19 16.81
CA LYS A 84 -18.16 -2.67 16.79
C LYS A 84 -17.00 -3.38 17.51
N GLY A 85 -15.97 -2.65 17.96
CA GLY A 85 -14.79 -3.25 18.57
C GLY A 85 -13.90 -4.07 17.60
N THR A 86 -14.04 -3.86 16.28
CA THR A 86 -13.36 -4.65 15.23
C THR A 86 -12.25 -3.86 14.52
N LEU A 87 -11.75 -2.80 15.15
CA LEU A 87 -10.82 -1.83 14.55
C LEU A 87 -9.54 -2.50 14.02
N MET A 88 -8.88 -3.32 14.85
CA MET A 88 -7.64 -4.00 14.47
C MET A 88 -7.83 -4.93 13.27
N ARG A 89 -8.93 -5.66 13.25
CA ARG A 89 -9.28 -6.56 12.14
C ARG A 89 -9.53 -5.79 10.83
N ARG A 90 -10.14 -4.59 10.91
CA ARG A 90 -10.32 -3.73 9.74
C ARG A 90 -8.99 -3.21 9.23
N PHE A 91 -8.14 -2.71 10.12
CA PHE A 91 -6.81 -2.25 9.76
C PHE A 91 -6.01 -3.33 9.03
N THR A 92 -5.87 -4.52 9.63
CA THR A 92 -5.07 -5.61 9.02
C THR A 92 -5.68 -6.13 7.71
N ARG A 93 -7.00 -6.06 7.54
CA ARG A 93 -7.67 -6.44 6.29
C ARG A 93 -7.35 -5.49 5.14
N ILE A 94 -7.08 -4.22 5.43
CA ILE A 94 -6.73 -3.20 4.44
C ILE A 94 -5.22 -3.16 4.24
N ALA A 95 -4.45 -3.06 5.32
CA ALA A 95 -3.00 -2.97 5.27
C ALA A 95 -2.33 -4.23 4.66
N GLY A 96 -2.93 -5.41 4.84
CA GLY A 96 -2.39 -6.65 4.27
C GLY A 96 -2.26 -6.62 2.74
N PRO A 97 -3.33 -6.37 1.98
CA PRO A 97 -3.27 -6.17 0.53
C PRO A 97 -2.35 -5.02 0.10
N GLU A 98 -2.32 -3.90 0.85
CA GLU A 98 -1.42 -2.77 0.56
C GLU A 98 0.04 -3.20 0.62
N PHE A 99 0.47 -3.84 1.71
CA PHE A 99 1.84 -4.36 1.83
C PHE A 99 2.16 -5.42 0.77
N LEU A 100 1.20 -6.24 0.36
CA LEU A 100 1.36 -7.20 -0.71
C LEU A 100 1.61 -6.51 -2.06
N LEU A 101 0.85 -5.46 -2.36
CA LEU A 101 1.04 -4.67 -3.59
C LEU A 101 2.39 -3.95 -3.58
N ILE A 102 2.79 -3.37 -2.44
CA ILE A 102 4.11 -2.75 -2.29
C ILE A 102 5.20 -3.78 -2.55
N SER A 103 5.16 -4.95 -1.89
CA SER A 103 6.15 -6.02 -2.06
C SER A 103 6.25 -6.50 -3.51
N LEU A 104 5.11 -6.62 -4.21
CA LEU A 104 5.09 -7.02 -5.61
C LEU A 104 5.74 -5.96 -6.51
N THR A 105 5.49 -4.69 -6.23
CA THR A 105 6.08 -3.56 -6.95
C THR A 105 7.58 -3.45 -6.68
N THR A 106 8.00 -3.61 -5.42
CA THR A 106 9.41 -3.63 -5.02
C THR A 106 10.15 -4.79 -5.70
N LEU A 107 9.55 -5.97 -5.75
CA LEU A 107 10.11 -7.12 -6.46
C LEU A 107 10.22 -6.84 -7.97
N GLY A 108 9.24 -6.19 -8.57
CA GLY A 108 9.28 -5.74 -9.96
C GLY A 108 10.44 -4.78 -10.23
N LEU A 109 10.64 -3.77 -9.36
CA LEU A 109 11.78 -2.86 -9.43
C LEU A 109 13.11 -3.60 -9.36
N LEU A 110 13.27 -4.51 -8.40
CA LEU A 110 14.49 -5.31 -8.25
C LEU A 110 14.79 -6.14 -9.51
N THR A 111 13.78 -6.69 -10.17
CA THR A 111 13.97 -7.46 -11.40
C THR A 111 14.36 -6.57 -12.58
N LEU A 112 13.80 -5.37 -12.69
CA LEU A 112 14.12 -4.42 -13.77
C LEU A 112 15.52 -3.80 -13.61
N GLN A 113 15.92 -3.46 -12.39
CA GLN A 113 17.24 -2.89 -12.10
C GLN A 113 18.39 -3.92 -12.15
N GLY A 114 18.04 -5.19 -12.24
CA GLY A 114 18.97 -6.31 -12.19
C GLY A 114 19.27 -6.75 -10.74
N LEU A 115 18.99 -8.01 -10.45
CA LEU A 115 19.09 -8.59 -9.11
C LEU A 115 20.48 -8.44 -8.46
N TYR A 116 21.53 -8.31 -9.29
CA TYR A 116 22.92 -8.18 -8.83
C TYR A 116 23.34 -6.74 -8.49
N SER A 117 22.62 -5.73 -9.01
CA SER A 117 22.88 -4.32 -8.71
C SER A 117 22.10 -3.83 -7.50
N ALA A 118 21.15 -4.64 -7.02
CA ALA A 118 20.31 -4.30 -5.89
C ALA A 118 21.13 -4.23 -4.59
N VAL A 119 21.03 -3.10 -3.90
CA VAL A 119 21.66 -2.91 -2.59
C VAL A 119 20.99 -3.84 -1.58
N TRP A 120 21.75 -4.44 -0.67
CA TRP A 120 21.24 -5.31 0.40
C TRP A 120 20.04 -4.71 1.16
N LEU A 121 19.99 -3.38 1.27
CA LEU A 121 18.89 -2.64 1.90
C LEU A 121 17.54 -2.86 1.19
N GLN A 122 17.52 -2.94 -0.13
CA GLN A 122 16.30 -3.20 -0.93
C GLN A 122 15.76 -4.60 -0.67
N TRP A 123 16.62 -5.59 -0.52
CA TRP A 123 16.23 -6.95 -0.14
C TRP A 123 15.65 -7.00 1.27
N LEU A 124 16.26 -6.24 2.19
CA LEU A 124 15.76 -6.15 3.57
C LEU A 124 14.38 -5.47 3.60
N MET A 125 14.17 -4.40 2.83
CA MET A 125 12.86 -3.76 2.69
C MET A 125 11.81 -4.74 2.17
N LEU A 126 12.11 -5.49 1.12
CA LEU A 126 11.20 -6.51 0.56
C LEU A 126 10.83 -7.57 1.60
N LEU A 127 11.79 -8.05 2.39
CA LEU A 127 11.53 -9.02 3.46
C LEU A 127 10.62 -8.45 4.55
N VAL A 128 10.82 -7.19 4.93
CA VAL A 128 9.96 -6.50 5.92
C VAL A 128 8.55 -6.34 5.39
N GLU A 129 8.38 -5.90 4.15
CA GLU A 129 7.08 -5.72 3.49
C GLU A 129 6.31 -7.05 3.40
N LEU A 130 6.96 -8.12 2.96
CA LEU A 130 6.38 -9.46 2.91
C LEU A 130 6.03 -10.00 4.30
N GLY A 131 6.89 -9.76 5.29
CA GLY A 131 6.64 -10.12 6.68
C GLY A 131 5.40 -9.43 7.24
N LEU A 132 5.27 -8.11 7.02
CA LEU A 132 4.11 -7.34 7.45
C LEU A 132 2.84 -7.79 6.73
N ALA A 133 2.89 -8.04 5.42
CA ALA A 133 1.76 -8.59 4.67
C ALA A 133 1.31 -9.94 5.25
N ALA A 134 2.25 -10.85 5.49
CA ALA A 134 1.97 -12.18 6.05
C ALA A 134 1.32 -12.09 7.44
N VAL A 135 1.85 -11.25 8.33
CA VAL A 135 1.29 -11.02 9.67
C VAL A 135 -0.13 -10.46 9.59
N CYS A 136 -0.38 -9.46 8.74
CA CYS A 136 -1.70 -8.88 8.57
C CYS A 136 -2.72 -9.89 8.04
N ILE A 137 -2.34 -10.69 7.05
CA ILE A 137 -3.19 -11.73 6.45
C ILE A 137 -3.47 -12.84 7.46
N TRP A 138 -2.44 -13.30 8.18
CA TRP A 138 -2.58 -14.33 9.21
C TRP A 138 -3.52 -13.89 10.32
N TYR A 139 -3.34 -12.66 10.84
CA TYR A 139 -4.21 -12.08 11.87
C TYR A 139 -5.67 -12.02 11.40
N THR A 140 -5.89 -11.56 10.17
CA THR A 140 -7.26 -11.46 9.61
C THR A 140 -7.91 -12.82 9.47
N ARG A 141 -7.17 -13.88 9.07
CA ARG A 141 -7.68 -15.25 8.94
C ARG A 141 -7.96 -15.90 10.30
N SER A 142 -7.08 -15.73 11.27
CA SER A 142 -7.19 -16.30 12.60
C SER A 142 -8.47 -15.83 13.30
N HIS A 143 -8.77 -14.54 13.23
CA HIS A 143 -9.97 -13.98 13.85
C HIS A 143 -11.27 -14.24 13.07
N ARG A 144 -11.20 -14.66 11.81
CA ARG A 144 -12.40 -15.07 11.06
C ARG A 144 -12.95 -16.42 11.53
N LYS A 145 -12.07 -17.38 11.85
CA LYS A 145 -12.47 -18.72 12.35
C LYS A 145 -13.19 -18.63 13.70
N SER A 146 -12.76 -17.77 14.60
CA SER A 146 -13.37 -17.60 15.93
C SER A 146 -14.82 -17.09 15.91
N GLU A 147 -15.31 -16.50 14.82
CA GLU A 147 -16.71 -16.06 14.71
C GLU A 147 -17.62 -17.15 14.13
N THR A 148 -17.09 -18.01 13.24
CA THR A 148 -17.85 -19.14 12.65
C THR A 148 -18.12 -20.25 13.65
N ASP A 149 -17.24 -20.43 14.64
CA ASP A 149 -17.39 -21.46 15.68
C ASP A 149 -18.38 -21.08 16.81
N LYS A 150 -18.94 -19.87 16.74
CA LYS A 150 -19.93 -19.36 17.72
C LYS A 150 -21.37 -19.34 17.22
N ILE A 151 -21.63 -19.82 16.02
CA ILE A 151 -22.94 -19.98 15.39
C ILE A 151 -23.34 -21.47 15.42
#